data_c23e55b4647a544ec1ca7cb1ce2a86a5
#
_entry.id   c23e55b4647a544ec1ca7cb1ce2a86a5
#
_cell.length_a   1.000
_cell.length_b   1.000
_cell.length_c   1.000
_cell.angle_alpha   90.00
_cell.angle_beta   90.00
_cell.angle_gamma   90.00
#
_symmetry.space_group_name_H-M   'P 1'
#
loop_
_entity.id
_entity.type
_entity.pdbx_description
1 polymer ?
#
loop_
_entity_poly.entity_id
_entity_poly.type
_entity_poly.pdbx_seq_one_letter_code
_entity_poly.pdbx_strand_id
1 'polypeptide(L)'
;KDTKYWSYEQQELGFNYRMTDLQAALGRSQLQKLDKFINKRNLIAKRYYDLLHGMPIKFQKINKKAISSFHLFIIRIEKSVNISHEDLFTKLRKRNIMVNLLYSPIHLHPYYRRLGYKKGMFIESEEYADSAISLPIFPKLSIKDQKFVAKSIKEILH
;
A
#
# COMPACT_ATOMS: atom_id res chain seq x y z
N LYS A 1 7.78 14.35 44.07
CA LYS A 1 8.28 13.16 44.84
C LYS A 1 9.70 12.94 44.39
N ASP A 2 10.67 13.05 45.29
CA ASP A 2 12.08 12.73 45.02
C ASP A 2 12.21 11.22 44.77
N THR A 3 12.02 10.81 43.53
CA THR A 3 12.32 9.45 43.13
C THR A 3 13.85 9.35 43.00
N LYS A 4 14.46 8.58 43.88
CA LYS A 4 15.88 8.27 43.80
C LYS A 4 16.15 7.72 42.40
N TYR A 5 17.16 8.22 41.70
CA TYR A 5 17.42 7.89 40.27
C TYR A 5 17.62 6.37 39.98
N TRP A 6 17.79 5.55 41.01
CA TRP A 6 17.89 4.10 40.93
C TRP A 6 16.58 3.38 41.24
N SER A 7 15.50 4.11 41.61
CA SER A 7 14.21 3.50 41.95
C SER A 7 13.17 3.82 40.88
N TYR A 8 12.37 2.84 40.52
CA TYR A 8 11.25 2.98 39.63
C TYR A 8 10.04 2.23 40.19
N GLU A 9 8.86 2.70 39.82
CA GLU A 9 7.59 2.08 40.19
C GLU A 9 6.79 1.77 38.96
N GLN A 10 6.17 0.63 38.92
CA GLN A 10 5.19 0.30 37.87
C GLN A 10 3.91 1.09 38.15
N GLN A 11 3.51 1.97 37.23
CA GLN A 11 2.28 2.76 37.33
C GLN A 11 1.11 2.06 36.66
N GLU A 12 1.35 1.35 35.58
CA GLU A 12 0.34 0.64 34.76
C GLU A 12 0.88 -0.71 34.28
N LEU A 13 -0.05 -1.63 33.99
CA LEU A 13 0.31 -2.93 33.41
C LEU A 13 0.70 -2.75 31.94
N GLY A 14 1.89 -3.18 31.58
CA GLY A 14 2.41 -3.12 30.21
C GLY A 14 3.10 -4.41 29.80
N PHE A 15 3.35 -4.55 28.51
CA PHE A 15 4.02 -5.71 27.92
C PHE A 15 5.54 -5.63 27.93
N ASN A 16 6.13 -4.61 28.54
CA ASN A 16 7.58 -4.38 28.58
C ASN A 16 8.24 -4.26 27.19
N TYR A 17 7.53 -3.71 26.20
CA TYR A 17 8.01 -3.48 24.83
C TYR A 17 9.08 -2.37 24.83
N ARG A 18 10.33 -2.77 24.98
CA ARG A 18 11.47 -1.85 24.96
C ARG A 18 12.21 -1.96 23.63
N MET A 19 12.37 -0.81 22.97
CA MET A 19 13.21 -0.71 21.79
C MET A 19 14.69 -0.87 22.20
N THR A 20 15.43 -1.74 21.51
CA THR A 20 16.87 -1.87 21.71
C THR A 20 17.62 -0.70 21.09
N ASP A 21 18.85 -0.43 21.55
CA ASP A 21 19.69 0.65 21.01
C ASP A 21 19.95 0.47 19.52
N LEU A 22 20.11 -0.77 19.06
CA LEU A 22 20.27 -1.10 17.63
C LEU A 22 19.01 -0.69 16.82
N GLN A 23 17.83 -1.03 17.31
CA GLN A 23 16.57 -0.63 16.68
C GLN A 23 16.39 0.89 16.69
N ALA A 24 16.72 1.54 17.79
CA ALA A 24 16.65 2.99 17.93
C ALA A 24 17.62 3.70 16.98
N ALA A 25 18.86 3.24 16.88
CA ALA A 25 19.86 3.77 15.94
C ALA A 25 19.42 3.63 14.48
N LEU A 26 18.88 2.46 14.10
CA LEU A 26 18.35 2.23 12.77
C LEU A 26 17.15 3.15 12.49
N GLY A 27 16.20 3.22 13.42
CA GLY A 27 15.02 4.08 13.29
C GLY A 27 15.40 5.55 13.11
N ARG A 28 16.32 6.07 13.93
CA ARG A 28 16.85 7.44 13.82
C ARG A 28 17.49 7.69 12.45
N SER A 29 18.32 6.76 11.97
CA SER A 29 18.95 6.85 10.66
C SER A 29 17.93 6.89 9.51
N GLN A 30 16.84 6.12 9.58
CA GLN A 30 15.78 6.12 8.57
C GLN A 30 14.92 7.38 8.64
N LEU A 31 14.63 7.88 9.84
CA LEU A 31 13.84 9.08 10.04
C LEU A 31 14.48 10.32 9.38
N GLN A 32 15.79 10.43 9.38
CA GLN A 32 16.53 11.51 8.69
C GLN A 32 16.28 11.53 7.16
N LYS A 33 15.84 10.43 6.57
CA LYS A 33 15.58 10.28 5.13
C LYS A 33 14.10 10.39 4.77
N LEU A 34 13.22 10.48 5.78
CA LEU A 34 11.77 10.34 5.62
C LEU A 34 11.20 11.34 4.61
N ASP A 35 11.45 12.63 4.81
CA ASP A 35 10.91 13.70 3.95
C ASP A 35 11.36 13.54 2.50
N LYS A 36 12.64 13.21 2.30
CA LYS A 36 13.19 12.92 0.97
C LYS A 36 12.48 11.73 0.31
N PHE A 37 12.16 10.69 1.07
CA PHE A 37 11.46 9.51 0.55
C PHE A 37 9.99 9.82 0.24
N ILE A 38 9.30 10.56 1.09
CA ILE A 38 7.91 11.01 0.87
C ILE A 38 7.85 11.85 -0.40
N ASN A 39 8.72 12.85 -0.54
CA ASN A 39 8.75 13.71 -1.72
C ASN A 39 8.97 12.92 -3.01
N LYS A 40 9.92 11.98 -3.01
CA LYS A 40 10.18 11.11 -4.17
C LYS A 40 8.97 10.23 -4.52
N ARG A 41 8.31 9.63 -3.53
CA ARG A 41 7.10 8.82 -3.75
C ARG A 41 5.94 9.67 -4.32
N ASN A 42 5.78 10.90 -3.86
CA ASN A 42 4.78 11.82 -4.39
C ASN A 42 5.06 12.20 -5.85
N LEU A 43 6.31 12.42 -6.24
CA LEU A 43 6.69 12.64 -7.64
C LEU A 43 6.39 11.43 -8.53
N ILE A 44 6.67 10.21 -8.02
CA ILE A 44 6.35 8.96 -8.72
C ILE A 44 4.82 8.80 -8.86
N ALA A 45 4.07 9.05 -7.79
CA ALA A 45 2.61 8.99 -7.81
C ALA A 45 2.02 9.96 -8.83
N LYS A 46 2.46 11.22 -8.82
CA LYS A 46 2.04 12.23 -9.82
C LYS A 46 2.27 11.73 -11.24
N ARG A 47 3.45 11.19 -11.52
CA ARG A 47 3.78 10.65 -12.86
C ARG A 47 2.90 9.45 -13.24
N TYR A 48 2.52 8.59 -12.31
CA TYR A 48 1.56 7.53 -12.59
C TYR A 48 0.17 8.08 -12.94
N TYR A 49 -0.32 9.12 -12.25
CA TYR A 49 -1.56 9.79 -12.62
C TYR A 49 -1.50 10.29 -14.07
N ASP A 50 -0.40 10.95 -14.45
CA ASP A 50 -0.22 11.48 -15.80
C ASP A 50 -0.11 10.35 -16.85
N LEU A 51 0.70 9.33 -16.58
CA LEU A 51 0.94 8.21 -17.51
C LEU A 51 -0.29 7.32 -17.71
N LEU A 52 -1.13 7.17 -16.72
CA LEU A 52 -2.31 6.29 -16.77
C LEU A 52 -3.62 7.07 -16.90
N HIS A 53 -3.54 8.36 -17.19
CA HIS A 53 -4.72 9.19 -17.45
C HIS A 53 -5.55 8.61 -18.62
N GLY A 54 -6.88 8.63 -18.47
CA GLY A 54 -7.81 8.14 -19.48
C GLY A 54 -7.94 6.61 -19.56
N MET A 55 -7.19 5.84 -18.76
CA MET A 55 -7.37 4.40 -18.66
C MET A 55 -8.62 4.04 -17.83
N PRO A 56 -9.27 2.90 -18.09
CA PRO A 56 -10.45 2.43 -17.34
C PRO A 56 -10.07 1.92 -15.95
N ILE A 57 -9.46 2.79 -15.15
CA ILE A 57 -9.01 2.53 -13.79
C ILE A 57 -9.38 3.70 -12.88
N LYS A 58 -9.57 3.40 -11.61
CA LYS A 58 -9.75 4.40 -10.55
C LYS A 58 -8.51 4.49 -9.69
N PHE A 59 -8.12 5.71 -9.40
CA PHE A 59 -7.01 5.99 -8.48
C PHE A 59 -7.48 6.17 -7.04
N GLN A 60 -6.57 5.98 -6.12
CA GLN A 60 -6.74 6.31 -4.71
C GLN A 60 -7.01 7.83 -4.56
N LYS A 61 -8.10 8.17 -3.89
CA LYS A 61 -8.42 9.57 -3.55
C LYS A 61 -7.64 9.98 -2.31
N ILE A 62 -6.88 11.07 -2.41
CA ILE A 62 -6.18 11.66 -1.27
C ILE A 62 -6.95 12.90 -0.83
N ASN A 63 -7.20 13.03 0.47
CA ASN A 63 -7.83 14.22 1.03
C ASN A 63 -6.92 15.43 0.77
N LYS A 64 -7.50 16.55 0.33
CA LYS A 64 -6.76 17.79 0.01
C LYS A 64 -5.97 18.35 1.20
N LYS A 65 -6.38 18.04 2.43
CA LYS A 65 -5.71 18.47 3.68
C LYS A 65 -4.65 17.49 4.16
N ALA A 66 -4.40 16.38 3.44
CA ALA A 66 -3.46 15.34 3.83
C ALA A 66 -2.32 15.21 2.82
N ILE A 67 -1.13 14.91 3.33
CA ILE A 67 0.02 14.50 2.51
C ILE A 67 0.15 12.99 2.66
N SER A 68 -0.01 12.26 1.55
CA SER A 68 0.20 10.81 1.55
C SER A 68 1.69 10.49 1.48
N SER A 69 2.12 9.51 2.25
CA SER A 69 3.46 8.92 2.10
C SER A 69 3.58 8.00 0.87
N PHE A 70 2.46 7.66 0.23
CA PHE A 70 2.38 6.67 -0.83
C PHE A 70 3.19 5.42 -0.54
N HIS A 71 2.98 4.84 0.64
CA HIS A 71 3.54 3.54 0.97
C HIS A 71 3.16 2.50 -0.09
N LEU A 72 1.91 2.56 -0.53
CA LEU A 72 1.36 1.83 -1.66
C LEU A 72 0.76 2.81 -2.67
N PHE A 73 0.86 2.48 -3.96
CA PHE A 73 0.13 3.16 -5.03
C PHE A 73 -0.87 2.17 -5.63
N ILE A 74 -2.15 2.39 -5.32
CA ILE A 74 -3.20 1.45 -5.66
C ILE A 74 -4.02 2.00 -6.83
N ILE A 75 -4.27 1.15 -7.82
CA ILE A 75 -5.27 1.36 -8.86
C ILE A 75 -6.38 0.32 -8.69
N ARG A 76 -7.60 0.68 -9.07
CA ARG A 76 -8.73 -0.24 -9.16
C ARG A 76 -9.17 -0.34 -10.61
N ILE A 77 -9.31 -1.55 -11.13
CA ILE A 77 -9.82 -1.78 -12.48
C ILE A 77 -11.32 -1.50 -12.50
N GLU A 78 -11.81 -0.80 -13.52
CA GLU A 78 -13.24 -0.58 -13.70
C GLU A 78 -13.94 -1.82 -14.25
N LYS A 79 -15.21 -2.00 -13.89
CA LYS A 79 -16.04 -3.14 -14.36
C LYS A 79 -16.27 -3.16 -15.87
N SER A 80 -15.99 -2.05 -16.56
CA SER A 80 -16.08 -1.94 -18.02
C SER A 80 -15.00 -2.69 -18.78
N VAL A 81 -13.93 -3.09 -18.10
CA VAL A 81 -12.81 -3.80 -18.73
C VAL A 81 -13.08 -5.30 -18.69
N ASN A 82 -12.89 -5.95 -19.84
CA ASN A 82 -13.09 -7.39 -19.98
C ASN A 82 -11.86 -8.21 -19.53
N ILE A 83 -11.31 -7.86 -18.35
CA ILE A 83 -10.20 -8.57 -17.71
C ILE A 83 -10.33 -8.49 -16.20
N SER A 84 -10.08 -9.59 -15.52
CA SER A 84 -10.06 -9.59 -14.06
C SER A 84 -8.79 -8.94 -13.50
N HIS A 85 -8.82 -8.48 -12.24
CA HIS A 85 -7.62 -7.96 -11.59
C HIS A 85 -6.57 -9.06 -11.37
N GLU A 86 -6.97 -10.32 -11.21
CA GLU A 86 -6.08 -11.49 -11.12
C GLU A 86 -5.37 -11.77 -12.45
N ASP A 87 -6.07 -11.62 -13.59
CA ASP A 87 -5.46 -11.74 -14.91
C ASP A 87 -4.47 -10.61 -15.17
N LEU A 88 -4.84 -9.37 -14.84
CA LEU A 88 -3.91 -8.25 -14.93
C LEU A 88 -2.68 -8.46 -14.04
N PHE A 89 -2.88 -8.91 -12.80
CA PHE A 89 -1.78 -9.28 -11.90
C PHE A 89 -0.87 -10.33 -12.56
N THR A 90 -1.43 -11.41 -13.05
CA THR A 90 -0.67 -12.52 -13.66
C THR A 90 0.10 -12.06 -14.89
N LYS A 91 -0.51 -11.26 -15.78
CA LYS A 91 0.13 -10.74 -16.97
C LYS A 91 1.26 -9.75 -16.65
N LEU A 92 1.08 -8.90 -15.64
CA LEU A 92 2.14 -7.98 -15.18
C LEU A 92 3.30 -8.74 -14.53
N ARG A 93 3.03 -9.76 -13.71
CA ARG A 93 4.05 -10.63 -13.11
C ARG A 93 4.86 -11.38 -14.16
N LYS A 94 4.24 -11.88 -15.24
CA LYS A 94 4.94 -12.48 -16.37
C LYS A 94 5.88 -11.51 -17.10
N ARG A 95 5.64 -10.21 -17.01
CA ARG A 95 6.53 -9.13 -17.51
C ARG A 95 7.58 -8.68 -16.49
N ASN A 96 7.79 -9.44 -15.40
CA ASN A 96 8.68 -9.10 -14.28
C ASN A 96 8.31 -7.79 -13.55
N ILE A 97 7.04 -7.39 -13.58
CA ILE A 97 6.54 -6.25 -12.82
C ILE A 97 5.98 -6.76 -11.51
N MET A 98 6.60 -6.34 -10.40
CA MET A 98 6.25 -6.80 -9.05
C MET A 98 5.04 -6.03 -8.52
N VAL A 99 3.85 -6.49 -8.89
CA VAL A 99 2.56 -6.02 -8.37
C VAL A 99 2.04 -6.93 -7.27
N ASN A 100 1.14 -6.41 -6.42
CA ASN A 100 0.48 -7.18 -5.37
C ASN A 100 -1.03 -6.91 -5.37
N LEU A 101 -1.81 -7.96 -5.05
CA LEU A 101 -3.22 -7.84 -4.71
C LEU A 101 -3.34 -7.55 -3.21
N LEU A 102 -4.17 -6.59 -2.82
CA LEU A 102 -4.28 -6.08 -1.45
C LEU A 102 -5.75 -5.91 -1.08
N TYR A 103 -6.24 -6.61 -0.14
CA TYR A 103 -6.00 -7.90 0.51
C TYR A 103 -7.30 -8.67 0.46
N SER A 104 -7.30 -9.98 0.70
CA SER A 104 -8.58 -10.67 0.93
C SER A 104 -9.35 -9.97 2.04
N PRO A 105 -10.65 -9.69 1.88
CA PRO A 105 -11.44 -9.06 2.92
C PRO A 105 -11.37 -9.83 4.24
N ILE A 106 -11.11 -9.13 5.34
CA ILE A 106 -10.84 -9.76 6.64
C ILE A 106 -11.98 -10.71 7.06
N HIS A 107 -13.22 -10.30 6.82
CA HIS A 107 -14.42 -11.11 7.17
C HIS A 107 -14.49 -12.42 6.40
N LEU A 108 -13.77 -12.57 5.28
CA LEU A 108 -13.70 -13.82 4.50
C LEU A 108 -12.58 -14.75 4.93
N HIS A 109 -11.72 -14.35 5.87
CA HIS A 109 -10.70 -15.23 6.42
C HIS A 109 -11.31 -16.36 7.27
N PRO A 110 -10.70 -17.55 7.35
CA PRO A 110 -11.27 -18.71 8.05
C PRO A 110 -11.68 -18.45 9.49
N TYR A 111 -10.90 -17.64 10.23
CA TYR A 111 -11.23 -17.27 11.60
C TYR A 111 -12.56 -16.54 11.69
N TYR A 112 -12.77 -15.51 10.88
CA TYR A 112 -14.01 -14.72 10.90
C TYR A 112 -15.20 -15.48 10.32
N ARG A 113 -14.98 -16.33 9.31
CA ARG A 113 -16.04 -17.22 8.81
C ARG A 113 -16.61 -18.14 9.91
N ARG A 114 -15.76 -18.64 10.80
CA ARG A 114 -16.22 -19.42 11.97
C ARG A 114 -17.05 -18.62 12.97
N LEU A 115 -16.90 -17.29 12.96
CA LEU A 115 -17.71 -16.36 13.75
C LEU A 115 -19.04 -15.96 13.04
N GLY A 116 -19.35 -16.56 11.89
CA GLY A 116 -20.60 -16.31 11.15
C GLY A 116 -20.50 -15.28 10.02
N TYR A 117 -19.34 -14.65 9.81
CA TYR A 117 -19.17 -13.74 8.69
C TYR A 117 -19.15 -14.49 7.35
N LYS A 118 -19.75 -13.91 6.32
CA LYS A 118 -19.85 -14.51 4.98
C LYS A 118 -19.78 -13.48 3.86
N LYS A 119 -19.55 -13.94 2.65
CA LYS A 119 -19.58 -13.12 1.43
C LYS A 119 -20.93 -12.41 1.29
N GLY A 120 -20.88 -11.17 0.82
CA GLY A 120 -22.04 -10.29 0.66
C GLY A 120 -22.36 -9.42 1.89
N MET A 121 -21.69 -9.61 3.03
CA MET A 121 -21.92 -8.79 4.23
C MET A 121 -21.22 -7.42 4.17
N PHE A 122 -20.13 -7.29 3.41
CA PHE A 122 -19.35 -6.05 3.31
C PHE A 122 -18.99 -5.79 1.84
N ILE A 123 -19.99 -5.44 1.06
CA ILE A 123 -19.93 -5.33 -0.41
C ILE A 123 -18.80 -4.39 -0.86
N GLU A 124 -18.65 -3.22 -0.23
CA GLU A 124 -17.57 -2.27 -0.57
C GLU A 124 -16.17 -2.84 -0.38
N SER A 125 -15.96 -3.60 0.69
CA SER A 125 -14.68 -4.28 0.96
C SER A 125 -14.41 -5.38 -0.06
N GLU A 126 -15.45 -6.13 -0.43
CA GLU A 126 -15.36 -7.20 -1.42
C GLU A 126 -15.08 -6.63 -2.82
N GLU A 127 -15.83 -5.62 -3.27
CA GLU A 127 -15.58 -4.94 -4.55
C GLU A 127 -14.21 -4.27 -4.62
N TYR A 128 -13.73 -3.75 -3.50
CA TYR A 128 -12.39 -3.21 -3.43
C TYR A 128 -11.35 -4.31 -3.66
N ALA A 129 -11.46 -5.42 -2.94
CA ALA A 129 -10.53 -6.54 -3.06
C ALA A 129 -10.53 -7.15 -4.48
N ASP A 130 -11.70 -7.23 -5.11
CA ASP A 130 -11.87 -7.79 -6.45
C ASP A 130 -11.41 -6.86 -7.59
N SER A 131 -10.93 -5.64 -7.29
CA SER A 131 -10.52 -4.66 -8.30
C SER A 131 -9.15 -4.01 -8.03
N ALA A 132 -8.66 -4.07 -6.79
CA ALA A 132 -7.48 -3.33 -6.35
C ALA A 132 -6.17 -4.07 -6.67
N ILE A 133 -5.22 -3.35 -7.23
CA ILE A 133 -3.86 -3.82 -7.48
C ILE A 133 -2.86 -2.74 -7.11
N SER A 134 -1.79 -3.12 -6.41
CA SER A 134 -0.72 -2.21 -6.02
C SER A 134 0.40 -2.22 -7.05
N LEU A 135 0.73 -1.05 -7.58
CA LEU A 135 1.84 -0.85 -8.51
C LEU A 135 3.16 -0.58 -7.75
N PRO A 136 4.31 -0.89 -8.38
CA PRO A 136 5.62 -0.59 -7.79
C PRO A 136 5.77 0.90 -7.48
N ILE A 137 6.07 1.22 -6.22
CA ILE A 137 6.37 2.58 -5.78
C ILE A 137 7.44 2.56 -4.68
N PHE A 138 8.62 3.08 -4.98
CA PHE A 138 9.73 3.20 -4.04
C PHE A 138 10.68 4.33 -4.47
N PRO A 139 11.42 4.96 -3.55
CA PRO A 139 12.21 6.17 -3.84
C PRO A 139 13.24 6.06 -4.95
N LYS A 140 13.69 4.84 -5.28
CA LYS A 140 14.69 4.57 -6.34
C LYS A 140 14.05 4.11 -7.67
N LEU A 141 12.71 4.05 -7.78
CA LEU A 141 12.05 3.66 -9.03
C LEU A 141 12.42 4.62 -10.15
N SER A 142 13.05 4.10 -11.20
CA SER A 142 13.49 4.93 -12.32
C SER A 142 12.31 5.38 -13.20
N ILE A 143 12.49 6.49 -13.92
CA ILE A 143 11.48 6.97 -14.87
C ILE A 143 11.26 5.93 -15.98
N LYS A 144 12.33 5.26 -16.43
CA LYS A 144 12.26 4.21 -17.45
C LYS A 144 11.40 3.04 -17.00
N ASP A 145 11.64 2.54 -15.78
CA ASP A 145 10.88 1.42 -15.24
C ASP A 145 9.42 1.80 -14.98
N GLN A 146 9.17 3.02 -14.50
CA GLN A 146 7.82 3.52 -14.30
C GLN A 146 7.05 3.64 -15.61
N LYS A 147 7.68 4.13 -16.68
CA LYS A 147 7.09 4.16 -18.04
C LYS A 147 6.83 2.76 -18.56
N PHE A 148 7.72 1.81 -18.30
CA PHE A 148 7.52 0.41 -18.67
C PHE A 148 6.31 -0.20 -17.97
N VAL A 149 6.13 0.03 -16.65
CA VAL A 149 4.95 -0.39 -15.89
C VAL A 149 3.68 0.19 -16.51
N ALA A 150 3.65 1.50 -16.75
CA ALA A 150 2.47 2.17 -17.31
C ALA A 150 2.15 1.68 -18.72
N LYS A 151 3.16 1.49 -19.58
CA LYS A 151 3.00 0.93 -20.93
C LYS A 151 2.42 -0.47 -20.86
N SER A 152 2.95 -1.32 -19.98
CA SER A 152 2.48 -2.70 -19.82
C SER A 152 1.01 -2.78 -19.39
N ILE A 153 0.57 -1.88 -18.49
CA ILE A 153 -0.84 -1.78 -18.08
C ILE A 153 -1.71 -1.39 -19.28
N LYS A 154 -1.30 -0.37 -20.04
CA LYS A 154 -2.05 0.06 -21.23
C LYS A 154 -2.24 -1.07 -22.24
N GLU A 155 -1.16 -1.78 -22.56
CA GLU A 155 -1.21 -2.90 -23.53
C GLU A 155 -2.03 -4.11 -23.06
N ILE A 156 -2.24 -4.25 -21.75
CA ILE A 156 -3.03 -5.37 -21.21
C ILE A 156 -4.50 -4.99 -21.11
N LEU A 157 -4.82 -3.72 -20.90
CA LEU A 157 -6.19 -3.24 -20.72
C LEU A 157 -6.87 -2.81 -22.04
N HIS A 158 -6.10 -2.68 -23.12
CA HIS A 158 -6.61 -2.50 -24.50
C HIS A 158 -6.73 -3.85 -25.20
#